data_8ce8f1aa904f9ce50a3e0773560793f6
#
_entry.id   8ce8f1aa904f9ce50a3e0773560793f6
#
_cell.length_a   1.000
_cell.length_b   1.000
_cell.length_c   1.000
_cell.angle_alpha   90.00
_cell.angle_beta   90.00
_cell.angle_gamma   90.00
#
_symmetry.space_group_name_H-M   'P 1'
#
loop_
_entity.id
_entity.type
_entity.pdbx_description
1 polymer ?
#
loop_
_entity_poly.entity_id
_entity_poly.type
_entity_poly.pdbx_seq_one_letter_code
_entity_poly.pdbx_strand_id
1 'polypeptide(L)'
;YISRHFSNKNICIALFGLFYAFSGYVAAYSWNIMWLDCLILVPLIMLGLERLVNEDKCFLYCISLGLCIFTNYHIAIMVCLSVVLYFIVLVTAYKKERTFKNYFKTFLKFAFYSLIAGGLAACLLLPEFYTFSLSASSDIAFPKKLSLYFSILNMLTRQLINVPVHLGLEHYPNIYCGVAVFLLYPLYVMDKDINLCEKIGKSVLLLVFLTAFNLNIPNFIWHGFHFPNSLPCRQSFIYIFFLLTMCYEALSHIKQMTSRQLGIAVWISLGLLVLIEQVFAVDETYDFKAIYLSGAFILVYAGLMIVYNKTNWKLPVTAFLAFIVCIIECTINMDSTGIGTTNRTSYLLDYDAVKSVTQTVRDEDTSFYRMDKKFGARSKNDGAWHNYHSISTFSSTSSAGMSELFGKLGFEHSMNAYGYNGSTLVTESLFSVKYTITN
;
A
#
# COMPACT_ATOMS: atom_id res chain seq x y z
N TYR A 1 1.28 -13.35 -11.56
CA TYR A 1 -0.16 -13.56 -11.36
C TYR A 1 -0.90 -13.60 -12.70
N ILE A 2 -1.03 -12.47 -13.40
CA ILE A 2 -1.84 -12.34 -14.64
C ILE A 2 -1.55 -13.46 -15.65
N SER A 3 -0.29 -13.75 -15.95
CA SER A 3 0.07 -14.83 -16.89
C SER A 3 -0.41 -16.20 -16.47
N ARG A 4 -0.48 -16.47 -15.17
CA ARG A 4 -0.91 -17.78 -14.65
C ARG A 4 -2.43 -17.84 -14.47
N HIS A 5 -3.05 -16.77 -14.02
CA HIS A 5 -4.48 -16.67 -13.82
C HIS A 5 -5.25 -16.79 -15.15
N PHE A 6 -4.85 -15.99 -16.15
CA PHE A 6 -5.50 -15.98 -17.47
C PHE A 6 -4.88 -16.94 -18.48
N SER A 7 -3.87 -17.73 -18.10
CA SER A 7 -3.11 -18.62 -19.00
C SER A 7 -2.61 -17.93 -20.28
N ASN A 8 -2.28 -16.65 -20.19
CA ASN A 8 -1.90 -15.80 -21.30
C ASN A 8 -0.44 -15.35 -21.17
N LYS A 9 0.25 -15.17 -22.29
CA LYS A 9 1.66 -14.79 -22.36
C LYS A 9 1.87 -13.69 -23.41
N ASN A 10 1.18 -12.56 -23.28
CA ASN A 10 1.33 -11.44 -24.18
C ASN A 10 2.06 -10.26 -23.52
N ILE A 11 2.56 -9.32 -24.34
CA ILE A 11 3.30 -8.15 -23.87
C ILE A 11 2.46 -7.20 -23.01
N CYS A 12 1.13 -7.23 -23.12
CA CYS A 12 0.24 -6.44 -22.28
C CYS A 12 0.40 -6.73 -20.80
N ILE A 13 0.87 -7.94 -20.43
CA ILE A 13 1.18 -8.29 -19.05
C ILE A 13 2.25 -7.36 -18.45
N ALA A 14 3.27 -7.03 -19.24
CA ALA A 14 4.33 -6.12 -18.81
C ALA A 14 3.79 -4.70 -18.56
N LEU A 15 2.85 -4.24 -19.39
CA LEU A 15 2.18 -2.95 -19.21
C LEU A 15 1.45 -2.85 -17.87
N PHE A 16 0.67 -3.87 -17.52
CA PHE A 16 -0.01 -3.91 -16.21
C PHE A 16 0.97 -4.09 -15.05
N GLY A 17 2.10 -4.77 -15.30
CA GLY A 17 3.21 -4.84 -14.34
C GLY A 17 3.82 -3.47 -14.04
N LEU A 18 4.00 -2.62 -15.07
CA LEU A 18 4.47 -1.24 -14.90
C LEU A 18 3.47 -0.39 -14.12
N PHE A 19 2.18 -0.45 -14.45
CA PHE A 19 1.16 0.27 -13.69
C PHE A 19 1.11 -0.13 -12.22
N TYR A 20 1.36 -1.40 -11.90
CA TYR A 20 1.45 -1.85 -10.52
C TYR A 20 2.72 -1.33 -9.83
N ALA A 21 3.87 -1.45 -10.48
CA ALA A 21 5.18 -1.07 -9.95
C ALA A 21 5.35 0.45 -9.81
N PHE A 22 4.70 1.25 -10.67
CA PHE A 22 4.75 2.72 -10.64
C PHE A 22 3.41 3.33 -10.22
N SER A 23 2.68 2.62 -9.37
CA SER A 23 1.40 3.10 -8.84
C SER A 23 1.58 4.22 -7.82
N GLY A 24 0.49 4.93 -7.53
CA GLY A 24 0.44 5.96 -6.49
C GLY A 24 0.83 5.43 -5.11
N TYR A 25 0.57 4.15 -4.82
CA TYR A 25 1.07 3.51 -3.61
C TYR A 25 2.60 3.49 -3.55
N VAL A 26 3.26 3.09 -4.63
CA VAL A 26 4.73 3.06 -4.69
C VAL A 26 5.29 4.49 -4.67
N ALA A 27 4.67 5.43 -5.39
CA ALA A 27 5.04 6.83 -5.34
C ALA A 27 5.00 7.40 -3.91
N ALA A 28 3.97 7.04 -3.13
CA ALA A 28 3.81 7.52 -1.76
C ALA A 28 4.71 6.80 -0.74
N TYR A 29 4.92 5.48 -0.90
CA TYR A 29 5.46 4.62 0.16
C TYR A 29 6.74 3.87 -0.21
N SER A 30 7.38 4.14 -1.35
CA SER A 30 8.62 3.47 -1.78
C SER A 30 9.79 3.62 -0.79
N TRP A 31 9.83 4.72 -0.04
CA TRP A 31 10.80 4.95 1.02
C TRP A 31 10.59 4.04 2.24
N ASN A 32 9.39 3.48 2.40
CA ASN A 32 9.06 2.55 3.49
C ASN A 32 9.28 1.10 3.04
N ILE A 33 10.54 0.77 2.83
CA ILE A 33 11.00 -0.48 2.19
C ILE A 33 10.37 -1.72 2.80
N MET A 34 10.16 -1.74 4.14
CA MET A 34 9.58 -2.88 4.86
C MET A 34 8.13 -3.22 4.45
N TRP A 35 7.42 -2.32 3.75
CA TRP A 35 6.06 -2.58 3.26
C TRP A 35 6.05 -3.19 1.86
N LEU A 36 7.12 -2.98 1.09
CA LEU A 36 7.21 -3.42 -0.30
C LEU A 36 7.24 -4.94 -0.44
N ASP A 37 7.73 -5.67 0.57
CA ASP A 37 7.68 -7.14 0.57
C ASP A 37 6.24 -7.65 0.50
N CYS A 38 5.32 -7.03 1.26
CA CYS A 38 3.90 -7.39 1.21
C CYS A 38 3.29 -7.09 -0.17
N LEU A 39 3.66 -5.96 -0.79
CA LEU A 39 3.23 -5.61 -2.14
C LEU A 39 3.67 -6.68 -3.17
N ILE A 40 4.92 -7.15 -3.09
CA ILE A 40 5.47 -8.19 -3.97
C ILE A 40 4.77 -9.54 -3.73
N LEU A 41 4.44 -9.87 -2.48
CA LEU A 41 3.87 -11.15 -2.10
C LEU A 41 2.36 -11.27 -2.41
N VAL A 42 1.59 -10.18 -2.45
CA VAL A 42 0.14 -10.22 -2.71
C VAL A 42 -0.21 -10.97 -4.00
N PRO A 43 0.40 -10.73 -5.17
CA PRO A 43 0.11 -11.50 -6.37
C PRO A 43 0.33 -13.02 -6.21
N LEU A 44 1.32 -13.41 -5.41
CA LEU A 44 1.62 -14.83 -5.13
C LEU A 44 0.60 -15.43 -4.16
N ILE A 45 0.21 -14.68 -3.13
CA ILE A 45 -0.80 -15.09 -2.15
C ILE A 45 -2.14 -15.33 -2.86
N MET A 46 -2.58 -14.37 -3.71
CA MET A 46 -3.85 -14.49 -4.43
C MET A 46 -3.83 -15.66 -5.42
N LEU A 47 -2.74 -15.87 -6.15
CA LEU A 47 -2.56 -17.04 -7.01
C LEU A 47 -2.55 -18.35 -6.20
N GLY A 48 -1.91 -18.34 -5.03
CA GLY A 48 -1.88 -19.47 -4.11
C GLY A 48 -3.26 -19.82 -3.58
N LEU A 49 -4.06 -18.80 -3.23
CA LEU A 49 -5.44 -18.95 -2.77
C LEU A 49 -6.34 -19.56 -3.87
N GLU A 50 -6.22 -19.08 -5.11
CA GLU A 50 -6.94 -19.65 -6.26
C GLU A 50 -6.62 -21.14 -6.46
N ARG A 51 -5.34 -21.50 -6.36
CA ARG A 51 -4.91 -22.90 -6.46
C ARG A 51 -5.40 -23.74 -5.30
N LEU A 52 -5.44 -23.18 -4.09
CA LEU A 52 -5.99 -23.84 -2.92
C LEU A 52 -7.48 -24.17 -3.11
N VAL A 53 -8.25 -23.18 -3.61
CA VAL A 53 -9.71 -23.32 -3.79
C VAL A 53 -10.07 -24.23 -4.98
N ASN A 54 -9.35 -24.10 -6.10
CA ASN A 54 -9.70 -24.75 -7.37
C ASN A 54 -8.94 -26.05 -7.63
N GLU A 55 -7.67 -26.15 -7.15
CA GLU A 55 -6.77 -27.26 -7.46
C GLU A 55 -6.36 -28.07 -6.22
N ASP A 56 -6.81 -27.71 -5.02
CA ASP A 56 -6.39 -28.29 -3.73
C ASP A 56 -4.86 -28.17 -3.47
N LYS A 57 -4.17 -27.20 -4.07
CA LYS A 57 -2.73 -26.97 -3.91
C LYS A 57 -2.44 -25.85 -2.91
N CYS A 58 -1.95 -26.20 -1.72
CA CYS A 58 -1.80 -25.27 -0.59
C CYS A 58 -0.40 -24.60 -0.50
N PHE A 59 0.65 -25.21 -1.07
CA PHE A 59 2.04 -24.82 -0.81
C PHE A 59 2.32 -23.34 -1.08
N LEU A 60 1.96 -22.85 -2.28
CA LEU A 60 2.19 -21.45 -2.65
C LEU A 60 1.47 -20.49 -1.70
N TYR A 61 0.24 -20.81 -1.34
CA TYR A 61 -0.56 -20.01 -0.41
C TYR A 61 0.07 -19.93 0.97
N CYS A 62 0.41 -21.08 1.56
CA CYS A 62 0.99 -21.14 2.90
C CYS A 62 2.32 -20.39 2.99
N ILE A 63 3.23 -20.63 2.03
CA ILE A 63 4.55 -20.01 2.08
C ILE A 63 4.47 -18.52 1.82
N SER A 64 3.74 -18.07 0.80
CA SER A 64 3.66 -16.64 0.48
C SER A 64 2.93 -15.83 1.55
N LEU A 65 1.85 -16.37 2.13
CA LEU A 65 1.15 -15.72 3.24
C LEU A 65 2.00 -15.73 4.52
N GLY A 66 2.64 -16.86 4.84
CA GLY A 66 3.54 -16.96 5.99
C GLY A 66 4.70 -15.97 5.90
N LEU A 67 5.34 -15.85 4.73
CA LEU A 67 6.39 -14.86 4.48
C LEU A 67 5.85 -13.42 4.60
N CYS A 68 4.66 -13.15 4.08
CA CYS A 68 4.04 -11.82 4.20
C CYS A 68 3.83 -11.43 5.67
N ILE A 69 3.33 -12.34 6.48
CA ILE A 69 3.14 -12.11 7.92
C ILE A 69 4.50 -11.93 8.61
N PHE A 70 5.48 -12.74 8.24
CA PHE A 70 6.83 -12.68 8.82
C PHE A 70 7.57 -11.39 8.47
N THR A 71 7.45 -10.88 7.23
CA THR A 71 8.15 -9.65 6.81
C THR A 71 7.53 -8.40 7.39
N ASN A 72 6.19 -8.34 7.48
CA ASN A 72 5.50 -7.19 8.08
C ASN A 72 4.09 -7.57 8.56
N TYR A 73 3.97 -7.92 9.83
CA TYR A 73 2.69 -8.32 10.44
C TYR A 73 1.60 -7.25 10.32
N HIS A 74 1.96 -5.96 10.41
CA HIS A 74 1.00 -4.86 10.37
C HIS A 74 0.32 -4.71 9.00
N ILE A 75 1.09 -4.75 7.91
CA ILE A 75 0.54 -4.75 6.55
C ILE A 75 -0.14 -6.09 6.24
N ALA A 76 0.40 -7.19 6.77
CA ALA A 76 -0.18 -8.52 6.57
C ALA A 76 -1.60 -8.66 7.15
N ILE A 77 -2.00 -7.93 8.20
CA ILE A 77 -3.40 -7.89 8.67
C ILE A 77 -4.32 -7.45 7.52
N MET A 78 -3.95 -6.41 6.78
CA MET A 78 -4.72 -5.91 5.63
C MET A 78 -4.78 -6.94 4.50
N VAL A 79 -3.67 -7.63 4.26
CA VAL A 79 -3.61 -8.74 3.30
C VAL A 79 -4.51 -9.90 3.75
N CYS A 80 -4.50 -10.29 5.02
CA CYS A 80 -5.36 -11.35 5.56
C CYS A 80 -6.84 -11.00 5.41
N LEU A 81 -7.25 -9.76 5.71
CA LEU A 81 -8.63 -9.31 5.48
C LEU A 81 -9.01 -9.40 3.99
N SER A 82 -8.10 -8.98 3.10
CA SER A 82 -8.31 -9.08 1.65
C SER A 82 -8.42 -10.53 1.17
N VAL A 83 -7.62 -11.42 1.72
CA VAL A 83 -7.65 -12.86 1.43
C VAL A 83 -8.99 -13.47 1.81
N VAL A 84 -9.56 -13.11 2.98
CA VAL A 84 -10.90 -13.56 3.40
C VAL A 84 -11.97 -13.07 2.42
N LEU A 85 -11.93 -11.79 2.06
CA LEU A 85 -12.90 -11.22 1.11
C LEU A 85 -12.78 -11.85 -0.28
N TYR A 86 -11.55 -12.03 -0.78
CA TYR A 86 -11.33 -12.66 -2.08
C TYR A 86 -11.69 -14.15 -2.07
N PHE A 87 -11.48 -14.86 -0.96
CA PHE A 87 -11.96 -16.24 -0.79
C PHE A 87 -13.46 -16.33 -0.99
N ILE A 88 -14.25 -15.40 -0.45
CA ILE A 88 -15.71 -15.36 -0.66
C ILE A 88 -16.02 -15.20 -2.15
N VAL A 89 -15.34 -14.29 -2.85
CA VAL A 89 -15.52 -14.09 -4.30
C VAL A 89 -15.19 -15.37 -5.07
N LEU A 90 -14.07 -16.03 -4.77
CA LEU A 90 -13.67 -17.27 -5.44
C LEU A 90 -14.70 -18.39 -5.26
N VAL A 91 -15.17 -18.57 -4.04
CA VAL A 91 -16.14 -19.64 -3.74
C VAL A 91 -17.49 -19.37 -4.39
N THR A 92 -17.95 -18.12 -4.44
CA THR A 92 -19.25 -17.74 -5.02
C THR A 92 -19.24 -17.70 -6.55
N ALA A 93 -18.13 -17.21 -7.16
CA ALA A 93 -18.03 -17.01 -8.60
C ALA A 93 -17.58 -18.27 -9.37
N TYR A 94 -16.61 -19.02 -8.86
CA TYR A 94 -15.92 -20.06 -9.64
C TYR A 94 -16.27 -21.49 -9.26
N LYS A 95 -16.87 -21.75 -8.08
CA LYS A 95 -17.14 -23.12 -7.66
C LYS A 95 -18.36 -23.69 -8.38
N LYS A 96 -18.16 -24.80 -9.11
CA LYS A 96 -19.20 -25.46 -9.90
C LYS A 96 -20.24 -26.17 -9.03
N GLU A 97 -19.82 -26.82 -7.96
CA GLU A 97 -20.73 -27.58 -7.08
C GLU A 97 -21.13 -26.71 -5.87
N ARG A 98 -22.31 -26.14 -5.93
CA ARG A 98 -22.88 -25.22 -4.93
C ARG A 98 -23.63 -25.94 -3.81
N THR A 99 -22.96 -26.91 -3.12
CA THR A 99 -23.56 -27.60 -1.96
C THR A 99 -22.94 -27.07 -0.67
N PHE A 100 -23.73 -26.97 0.39
CA PHE A 100 -23.26 -26.52 1.72
C PHE A 100 -22.04 -27.33 2.20
N LYS A 101 -22.07 -28.66 2.00
CA LYS A 101 -20.96 -29.56 2.36
C LYS A 101 -19.65 -29.16 1.67
N ASN A 102 -19.70 -28.82 0.38
CA ASN A 102 -18.52 -28.42 -0.39
C ASN A 102 -18.00 -27.03 0.03
N TYR A 103 -18.89 -26.09 0.32
CA TYR A 103 -18.53 -24.79 0.86
C TYR A 103 -17.84 -24.93 2.22
N PHE A 104 -18.43 -25.71 3.13
CA PHE A 104 -17.87 -25.94 4.44
C PHE A 104 -16.51 -26.65 4.40
N LYS A 105 -16.36 -27.68 3.56
CA LYS A 105 -15.06 -28.36 3.33
C LYS A 105 -13.99 -27.40 2.80
N THR A 106 -14.35 -26.54 1.86
CA THR A 106 -13.41 -25.55 1.29
C THR A 106 -13.03 -24.50 2.32
N PHE A 107 -13.99 -24.04 3.13
CA PHE A 107 -13.74 -23.14 4.25
C PHE A 107 -12.80 -23.76 5.29
N LEU A 108 -13.02 -25.00 5.69
CA LEU A 108 -12.13 -25.68 6.64
C LEU A 108 -10.69 -25.81 6.10
N LYS A 109 -10.54 -26.13 4.80
CA LYS A 109 -9.21 -26.15 4.16
C LYS A 109 -8.58 -24.76 4.18
N PHE A 110 -9.31 -23.72 3.79
CA PHE A 110 -8.85 -22.35 3.83
C PHE A 110 -8.40 -21.94 5.24
N ALA A 111 -9.24 -22.17 6.24
CA ALA A 111 -8.93 -21.86 7.64
C ALA A 111 -7.69 -22.61 8.14
N PHE A 112 -7.61 -23.92 7.87
CA PHE A 112 -6.49 -24.76 8.28
C PHE A 112 -5.15 -24.28 7.68
N TYR A 113 -5.10 -24.03 6.36
CA TYR A 113 -3.89 -23.58 5.71
C TYR A 113 -3.53 -22.14 6.02
N SER A 114 -4.50 -21.29 6.35
CA SER A 114 -4.26 -19.93 6.88
C SER A 114 -3.63 -19.99 8.27
N LEU A 115 -4.08 -20.90 9.14
CA LEU A 115 -3.47 -21.14 10.44
C LEU A 115 -2.03 -21.67 10.32
N ILE A 116 -1.77 -22.56 9.35
CA ILE A 116 -0.39 -23.01 9.06
C ILE A 116 0.48 -21.83 8.65
N ALA A 117 0.00 -20.96 7.75
CA ALA A 117 0.74 -19.76 7.34
C ALA A 117 1.07 -18.84 8.53
N GLY A 118 0.09 -18.59 9.42
CA GLY A 118 0.31 -17.87 10.67
C GLY A 118 1.30 -18.57 11.60
N GLY A 119 1.22 -19.91 11.70
CA GLY A 119 2.14 -20.73 12.48
C GLY A 119 3.60 -20.65 12.00
N LEU A 120 3.83 -20.53 10.70
CA LEU A 120 5.18 -20.32 10.13
C LEU A 120 5.79 -18.98 10.58
N ALA A 121 4.97 -17.98 10.87
CA ALA A 121 5.39 -16.68 11.38
C ALA A 121 5.32 -16.56 12.91
N ALA A 122 4.97 -17.62 13.63
CA ALA A 122 4.73 -17.57 15.09
C ALA A 122 5.96 -17.09 15.88
N CYS A 123 7.17 -17.38 15.41
CA CYS A 123 8.40 -16.92 16.07
C CYS A 123 8.51 -15.39 16.10
N LEU A 124 7.89 -14.68 15.18
CA LEU A 124 7.77 -13.21 15.17
C LEU A 124 6.48 -12.77 15.88
N LEU A 125 5.35 -13.39 15.58
CA LEU A 125 4.04 -12.94 16.06
C LEU A 125 3.90 -13.04 17.59
N LEU A 126 4.45 -14.09 18.23
CA LEU A 126 4.30 -14.27 19.68
C LEU A 126 5.04 -13.20 20.48
N PRO A 127 6.35 -12.90 20.23
CA PRO A 127 7.03 -11.81 20.88
C PRO A 127 6.37 -10.44 20.59
N GLU A 128 5.93 -10.22 19.35
CA GLU A 128 5.32 -8.96 18.94
C GLU A 128 3.97 -8.74 19.66
N PHE A 129 3.15 -9.77 19.77
CA PHE A 129 1.89 -9.71 20.52
C PHE A 129 2.12 -9.35 22.00
N TYR A 130 3.17 -9.93 22.61
CA TYR A 130 3.56 -9.58 23.98
C TYR A 130 4.02 -8.13 24.08
N THR A 131 4.91 -7.67 23.17
CA THR A 131 5.43 -6.30 23.16
C THR A 131 4.32 -5.29 22.88
N PHE A 132 3.39 -5.62 21.98
CA PHE A 132 2.23 -4.78 21.69
C PHE A 132 1.36 -4.53 22.92
N SER A 133 1.18 -5.54 23.79
CA SER A 133 0.41 -5.40 25.02
C SER A 133 1.03 -4.41 26.03
N LEU A 134 2.33 -4.11 25.90
CA LEU A 134 3.07 -3.14 26.72
C LEU A 134 3.14 -1.75 26.07
N SER A 135 2.67 -1.61 24.83
CA SER A 135 2.70 -0.35 24.09
C SER A 135 1.44 0.48 24.35
N ALA A 136 1.54 1.79 24.10
CA ALA A 136 0.38 2.68 24.13
C ALA A 136 -0.66 2.36 23.05
N SER A 137 -0.32 1.53 22.07
CA SER A 137 -1.23 1.07 21.01
C SER A 137 -2.12 -0.11 21.45
N SER A 138 -2.01 -0.63 22.69
CA SER A 138 -2.88 -1.70 23.20
C SER A 138 -4.30 -1.23 23.48
N ASP A 139 -4.53 0.06 23.69
CA ASP A 139 -5.84 0.62 24.02
C ASP A 139 -6.71 0.75 22.76
N ILE A 140 -7.64 -0.19 22.59
CA ILE A 140 -8.58 -0.21 21.48
C ILE A 140 -9.81 0.61 21.83
N ALA A 141 -9.94 1.82 21.25
CA ALA A 141 -11.11 2.67 21.38
C ALA A 141 -11.96 2.61 20.10
N PHE A 142 -13.01 1.79 20.08
CA PHE A 142 -13.86 1.64 18.89
C PHE A 142 -14.64 2.95 18.62
N PRO A 143 -14.69 3.43 17.35
CA PRO A 143 -15.36 4.67 16.98
C PRO A 143 -16.87 4.61 17.30
N LYS A 144 -17.38 5.61 18.02
CA LYS A 144 -18.79 5.67 18.43
C LYS A 144 -19.73 6.22 17.36
N LYS A 145 -19.21 6.91 16.36
CA LYS A 145 -19.98 7.52 15.27
C LYS A 145 -19.33 7.20 13.93
N LEU A 146 -20.17 6.98 12.91
CA LEU A 146 -19.73 6.86 11.53
C LEU A 146 -19.48 8.26 10.96
N SER A 147 -18.32 8.46 10.33
CA SER A 147 -17.95 9.71 9.68
C SER A 147 -17.20 9.43 8.36
N LEU A 148 -17.40 10.34 7.40
CA LEU A 148 -16.66 10.40 6.15
C LEU A 148 -15.47 11.34 6.33
N TYR A 149 -14.34 11.01 5.71
CA TYR A 149 -13.15 11.87 5.70
C TYR A 149 -13.23 12.94 4.60
N PHE A 150 -13.77 12.58 3.42
CA PHE A 150 -13.79 13.45 2.24
C PHE A 150 -14.94 13.08 1.30
N SER A 151 -15.18 13.89 0.25
CA SER A 151 -16.20 13.59 -0.75
C SER A 151 -15.81 12.45 -1.68
N ILE A 152 -16.82 11.76 -2.26
CA ILE A 152 -16.56 10.66 -3.21
C ILE A 152 -15.80 11.18 -4.44
N LEU A 153 -16.08 12.41 -4.90
CA LEU A 153 -15.36 13.00 -6.03
C LEU A 153 -13.88 13.23 -5.69
N ASN A 154 -13.55 13.67 -4.47
CA ASN A 154 -12.16 13.79 -4.02
C ASN A 154 -11.42 12.46 -4.04
N MET A 155 -12.10 11.34 -3.77
CA MET A 155 -11.50 10.02 -3.88
C MET A 155 -11.18 9.67 -5.35
N LEU A 156 -12.05 10.03 -6.29
CA LEU A 156 -11.82 9.79 -7.72
C LEU A 156 -10.68 10.65 -8.28
N THR A 157 -10.42 11.84 -7.74
CA THR A 157 -9.25 12.66 -8.13
C THR A 157 -7.95 11.90 -7.93
N ARG A 158 -7.88 11.04 -6.92
CA ARG A 158 -6.69 10.27 -6.55
C ARG A 158 -6.29 9.20 -7.58
N GLN A 159 -7.14 8.96 -8.58
CA GLN A 159 -6.88 8.05 -9.70
C GLN A 159 -6.24 8.77 -10.90
N LEU A 160 -6.21 10.11 -10.93
CA LEU A 160 -5.63 10.91 -12.00
C LEU A 160 -4.10 10.90 -11.94
N ILE A 161 -3.48 11.15 -13.09
CA ILE A 161 -2.03 11.38 -13.20
C ILE A 161 -1.64 12.71 -12.53
N ASN A 162 -0.45 12.79 -12.02
CA ASN A 162 0.15 14.04 -11.50
C ASN A 162 -0.60 14.67 -10.31
N VAL A 163 -1.36 13.86 -9.58
CA VAL A 163 -1.98 14.28 -8.32
C VAL A 163 -0.99 14.06 -7.18
N PRO A 164 -0.68 15.08 -6.36
CA PRO A 164 0.29 14.95 -5.28
C PRO A 164 0.01 13.78 -4.34
N VAL A 165 1.04 13.05 -3.93
CA VAL A 165 0.88 11.97 -2.94
C VAL A 165 0.46 12.54 -1.60
N HIS A 166 -0.36 11.80 -0.88
CA HIS A 166 -0.86 12.20 0.41
C HIS A 166 -0.33 11.28 1.52
N LEU A 167 0.29 11.87 2.53
CA LEU A 167 0.91 11.16 3.66
C LEU A 167 0.35 11.62 5.00
N GLY A 168 -0.48 12.66 4.99
CA GLY A 168 -1.01 13.34 6.16
C GLY A 168 -2.27 12.71 6.76
N LEU A 169 -2.94 13.49 7.62
CA LEU A 169 -4.11 13.06 8.40
C LEU A 169 -5.45 13.19 7.66
N GLU A 170 -5.46 13.77 6.46
CA GLU A 170 -6.66 13.94 5.64
C GLU A 170 -7.16 12.62 5.02
N HIS A 171 -6.42 11.55 5.22
CA HIS A 171 -6.77 10.18 4.86
C HIS A 171 -6.96 9.89 3.35
N TYR A 172 -6.55 10.79 2.44
CA TYR A 172 -6.67 10.55 1.01
C TYR A 172 -5.87 9.32 0.55
N PRO A 173 -6.47 8.39 -0.24
CA PRO A 173 -5.76 7.23 -0.73
C PRO A 173 -4.81 7.57 -1.88
N ASN A 174 -3.68 6.87 -1.98
CA ASN A 174 -2.77 6.94 -3.11
C ASN A 174 -3.04 5.75 -4.05
N ILE A 175 -4.03 5.92 -4.97
CA ILE A 175 -4.60 4.81 -5.76
C ILE A 175 -4.36 4.92 -7.26
N TYR A 176 -3.62 5.92 -7.74
CA TYR A 176 -3.25 5.98 -9.14
C TYR A 176 -2.58 4.67 -9.61
N CYS A 177 -3.02 4.15 -10.76
CA CYS A 177 -2.45 2.97 -11.39
C CYS A 177 -2.63 2.98 -12.92
N GLY A 178 -2.42 4.17 -13.51
CA GLY A 178 -2.66 4.46 -14.92
C GLY A 178 -4.09 4.90 -15.20
N VAL A 179 -4.24 5.96 -16.00
CA VAL A 179 -5.57 6.50 -16.33
C VAL A 179 -6.37 5.61 -17.29
N ALA A 180 -5.73 4.62 -17.89
CA ALA A 180 -6.41 3.61 -18.72
C ALA A 180 -7.51 2.86 -17.94
N VAL A 181 -7.46 2.83 -16.61
CA VAL A 181 -8.50 2.18 -15.77
C VAL A 181 -9.87 2.84 -15.92
N PHE A 182 -9.93 4.14 -16.22
CA PHE A 182 -11.19 4.84 -16.50
C PHE A 182 -11.92 4.30 -17.74
N LEU A 183 -11.17 3.78 -18.72
CA LEU A 183 -11.71 3.12 -19.91
C LEU A 183 -11.99 1.64 -19.65
N LEU A 184 -11.03 0.96 -19.04
CA LEU A 184 -11.04 -0.51 -18.94
C LEU A 184 -12.03 -1.04 -17.90
N TYR A 185 -12.25 -0.31 -16.78
CA TYR A 185 -13.22 -0.74 -15.78
C TYR A 185 -14.68 -0.70 -16.29
N PRO A 186 -15.15 0.37 -16.95
CA PRO A 186 -16.45 0.33 -17.64
C PRO A 186 -16.58 -0.80 -18.67
N LEU A 187 -15.50 -1.07 -19.43
CA LEU A 187 -15.50 -2.20 -20.39
C LEU A 187 -15.61 -3.54 -19.66
N TYR A 188 -14.92 -3.72 -18.53
CA TYR A 188 -15.06 -4.91 -17.68
C TYR A 188 -16.51 -5.14 -17.24
N VAL A 189 -17.18 -4.09 -16.80
CA VAL A 189 -18.60 -4.18 -16.36
C VAL A 189 -19.51 -4.53 -17.52
N MET A 190 -19.27 -3.99 -18.73
CA MET A 190 -20.07 -4.21 -19.93
C MET A 190 -19.71 -5.52 -20.68
N ASP A 191 -18.65 -6.20 -20.29
CA ASP A 191 -18.21 -7.44 -20.93
C ASP A 191 -19.21 -8.58 -20.69
N LYS A 192 -19.67 -9.21 -21.75
CA LYS A 192 -20.66 -10.32 -21.67
C LYS A 192 -20.02 -11.68 -21.44
N ASP A 193 -18.72 -11.81 -21.71
CA ASP A 193 -18.00 -13.08 -21.60
C ASP A 193 -17.57 -13.35 -20.15
N ILE A 194 -17.55 -12.31 -19.29
CA ILE A 194 -17.24 -12.45 -17.87
C ILE A 194 -18.50 -12.82 -17.07
N ASN A 195 -18.39 -13.82 -16.21
CA ASN A 195 -19.49 -14.28 -15.38
C ASN A 195 -20.03 -13.14 -14.48
N LEU A 196 -21.36 -13.01 -14.42
CA LEU A 196 -22.02 -11.95 -13.64
C LEU A 196 -21.67 -12.02 -12.14
N CYS A 197 -21.61 -13.23 -11.56
CA CYS A 197 -21.24 -13.41 -10.15
C CYS A 197 -19.80 -12.94 -9.89
N GLU A 198 -18.90 -13.15 -10.84
CA GLU A 198 -17.52 -12.67 -10.77
C GLU A 198 -17.45 -11.15 -10.85
N LYS A 199 -18.11 -10.54 -11.84
CA LYS A 199 -18.19 -9.08 -11.96
C LYS A 199 -18.73 -8.42 -10.70
N ILE A 200 -19.84 -8.93 -10.18
CA ILE A 200 -20.45 -8.40 -8.95
C ILE A 200 -19.49 -8.60 -7.78
N GLY A 201 -18.95 -9.80 -7.59
CA GLY A 201 -18.05 -10.12 -6.48
C GLY A 201 -16.79 -9.26 -6.46
N LYS A 202 -16.10 -9.14 -7.60
CA LYS A 202 -14.90 -8.30 -7.72
C LYS A 202 -15.23 -6.80 -7.59
N SER A 203 -16.37 -6.33 -8.14
CA SER A 203 -16.79 -4.92 -7.99
C SER A 203 -17.18 -4.58 -6.55
N VAL A 204 -17.86 -5.49 -5.84
CA VAL A 204 -18.16 -5.34 -4.42
C VAL A 204 -16.86 -5.32 -3.60
N LEU A 205 -15.89 -6.16 -3.95
CA LEU A 205 -14.58 -6.14 -3.31
C LEU A 205 -13.90 -4.77 -3.45
N LEU A 206 -13.88 -4.19 -4.66
CA LEU A 206 -13.37 -2.82 -4.86
C LEU A 206 -14.16 -1.79 -4.04
N LEU A 207 -15.48 -1.91 -3.98
CA LEU A 207 -16.32 -1.00 -3.18
C LEU A 207 -15.99 -1.09 -1.69
N VAL A 208 -15.72 -2.28 -1.16
CA VAL A 208 -15.28 -2.46 0.23
C VAL A 208 -13.96 -1.72 0.49
N PHE A 209 -13.00 -1.74 -0.44
CA PHE A 209 -11.79 -0.92 -0.31
C PHE A 209 -12.08 0.57 -0.36
N LEU A 210 -12.91 1.04 -1.29
CA LEU A 210 -13.27 2.46 -1.40
C LEU A 210 -13.99 2.96 -0.13
N THR A 211 -14.86 2.15 0.46
CA THR A 211 -15.48 2.47 1.76
C THR A 211 -14.45 2.51 2.89
N ALA A 212 -13.48 1.59 2.88
CA ALA A 212 -12.42 1.56 3.88
C ALA A 212 -11.44 2.73 3.77
N PHE A 213 -11.31 3.36 2.60
CA PHE A 213 -10.52 4.58 2.44
C PHE A 213 -11.22 5.81 3.01
N ASN A 214 -12.53 5.88 2.94
CA ASN A 214 -13.30 7.09 3.23
C ASN A 214 -14.11 7.06 4.53
N LEU A 215 -14.46 5.89 5.05
CA LEU A 215 -15.24 5.74 6.27
C LEU A 215 -14.35 5.37 7.46
N ASN A 216 -14.51 6.07 8.58
CA ASN A 216 -13.69 5.89 9.76
C ASN A 216 -13.76 4.47 10.37
N ILE A 217 -14.95 3.85 10.43
CA ILE A 217 -15.10 2.50 11.00
C ILE A 217 -14.41 1.43 10.15
N PRO A 218 -14.67 1.30 8.84
CA PRO A 218 -13.90 0.40 8.00
C PRO A 218 -12.40 0.72 8.01
N ASN A 219 -11.99 1.98 7.97
CA ASN A 219 -10.59 2.38 8.06
C ASN A 219 -9.93 1.84 9.33
N PHE A 220 -10.58 2.00 10.49
CA PHE A 220 -10.15 1.50 11.78
C PHE A 220 -9.94 -0.03 11.77
N ILE A 221 -10.90 -0.79 11.21
CA ILE A 221 -10.82 -2.26 11.11
C ILE A 221 -9.63 -2.67 10.23
N TRP A 222 -9.46 -2.04 9.07
CA TRP A 222 -8.36 -2.34 8.15
C TRP A 222 -6.97 -2.06 8.73
N HIS A 223 -6.86 -1.07 9.64
CA HIS A 223 -5.61 -0.74 10.32
C HIS A 223 -5.40 -1.52 11.63
N GLY A 224 -6.04 -2.68 11.80
CA GLY A 224 -5.86 -3.54 12.97
C GLY A 224 -6.46 -2.92 14.24
N PHE A 225 -7.62 -2.32 14.12
CA PHE A 225 -8.38 -1.64 15.19
C PHE A 225 -7.65 -0.42 15.78
N HIS A 226 -6.95 0.32 14.92
CA HIS A 226 -6.31 1.61 15.26
C HIS A 226 -6.57 2.64 14.18
N PHE A 227 -6.47 3.92 14.53
CA PHE A 227 -6.40 4.99 13.54
C PHE A 227 -4.93 5.26 13.19
N PRO A 228 -4.58 5.34 11.89
CA PRO A 228 -3.23 5.73 11.51
C PRO A 228 -2.98 7.20 11.88
N ASN A 229 -1.85 7.49 12.55
CA ASN A 229 -1.44 8.86 12.86
C ASN A 229 -0.93 9.62 11.62
N SER A 230 -0.65 8.92 10.55
CA SER A 230 -0.21 9.39 9.22
C SER A 230 -0.15 8.18 8.30
N LEU A 231 0.24 8.38 7.03
CA LEU A 231 0.40 7.31 6.05
C LEU A 231 -0.92 6.53 5.86
N PRO A 232 -1.97 7.19 5.33
CA PRO A 232 -3.30 6.63 5.25
C PRO A 232 -3.43 5.54 4.18
N CYS A 233 -4.50 4.76 4.26
CA CYS A 233 -4.90 3.82 3.20
C CYS A 233 -3.79 2.84 2.78
N ARG A 234 -3.06 2.29 3.76
CA ARG A 234 -1.92 1.38 3.53
C ARG A 234 -2.30 0.14 2.75
N GLN A 235 -3.57 -0.23 2.69
CA GLN A 235 -4.12 -1.34 1.90
C GLN A 235 -4.37 -0.99 0.42
N SER A 236 -4.10 0.24 -0.03
CA SER A 236 -4.46 0.68 -1.39
C SER A 236 -3.73 -0.10 -2.51
N PHE A 237 -2.55 -0.66 -2.25
CA PHE A 237 -1.87 -1.52 -3.23
C PHE A 237 -2.67 -2.81 -3.56
N ILE A 238 -3.48 -3.31 -2.62
CA ILE A 238 -4.32 -4.48 -2.84
C ILE A 238 -5.52 -4.09 -3.73
N TYR A 239 -6.11 -2.93 -3.49
CA TYR A 239 -7.13 -2.35 -4.36
C TYR A 239 -6.60 -2.19 -5.80
N ILE A 240 -5.42 -1.61 -5.95
CA ILE A 240 -4.73 -1.44 -7.25
C ILE A 240 -4.53 -2.78 -7.95
N PHE A 241 -4.07 -3.79 -7.22
CA PHE A 241 -3.89 -5.15 -7.75
C PHE A 241 -5.19 -5.72 -8.32
N PHE A 242 -6.30 -5.65 -7.59
CA PHE A 242 -7.59 -6.16 -8.08
C PHE A 242 -8.12 -5.33 -9.25
N LEU A 243 -8.06 -4.00 -9.18
CA LEU A 243 -8.50 -3.12 -10.26
C LEU A 243 -7.73 -3.41 -11.56
N LEU A 244 -6.40 -3.50 -11.50
CA LEU A 244 -5.57 -3.81 -12.66
C LEU A 244 -5.85 -5.21 -13.22
N THR A 245 -6.12 -6.20 -12.37
CA THR A 245 -6.50 -7.55 -12.81
C THR A 245 -7.80 -7.54 -13.61
N MET A 246 -8.83 -6.83 -13.13
CA MET A 246 -10.10 -6.65 -13.82
C MET A 246 -9.93 -5.90 -15.14
N CYS A 247 -9.10 -4.84 -15.14
CA CYS A 247 -8.78 -4.07 -16.35
C CYS A 247 -8.03 -4.91 -17.40
N TYR A 248 -7.10 -5.77 -16.97
CA TYR A 248 -6.43 -6.69 -17.89
C TYR A 248 -7.40 -7.69 -18.53
N GLU A 249 -8.34 -8.22 -17.75
CA GLU A 249 -9.38 -9.14 -18.24
C GLU A 249 -10.21 -8.47 -19.34
N ALA A 250 -10.69 -7.24 -19.11
CA ALA A 250 -11.39 -6.46 -20.14
C ALA A 250 -10.55 -6.22 -21.39
N LEU A 251 -9.25 -5.88 -21.22
CA LEU A 251 -8.34 -5.69 -22.34
C LEU A 251 -8.13 -6.97 -23.16
N SER A 252 -8.12 -8.13 -22.50
CA SER A 252 -7.96 -9.42 -23.19
C SER A 252 -9.14 -9.74 -24.10
N HIS A 253 -10.32 -9.19 -23.83
CA HIS A 253 -11.55 -9.37 -24.61
C HIS A 253 -11.84 -8.17 -25.56
N ILE A 254 -10.92 -7.21 -25.71
CA ILE A 254 -11.15 -5.96 -26.46
C ILE A 254 -11.61 -6.20 -27.90
N LYS A 255 -11.19 -7.30 -28.56
CA LYS A 255 -11.59 -7.66 -29.93
C LYS A 255 -13.07 -8.06 -30.04
N GLN A 256 -13.67 -8.54 -28.96
CA GLN A 256 -15.08 -8.95 -28.89
C GLN A 256 -16.00 -7.77 -28.53
N MET A 257 -15.41 -6.63 -28.08
CA MET A 257 -16.17 -5.45 -27.72
C MET A 257 -16.76 -4.75 -28.94
N THR A 258 -18.00 -4.32 -28.83
CA THR A 258 -18.67 -3.53 -29.86
C THR A 258 -18.17 -2.09 -29.85
N SER A 259 -18.24 -1.41 -31.02
CA SER A 259 -17.92 0.03 -31.11
C SER A 259 -18.79 0.89 -30.17
N ARG A 260 -20.02 0.45 -29.88
CA ARG A 260 -20.91 1.11 -28.92
C ARG A 260 -20.36 1.04 -27.49
N GLN A 261 -19.87 -0.14 -27.04
CA GLN A 261 -19.28 -0.31 -25.71
C GLN A 261 -18.02 0.55 -25.56
N LEU A 262 -17.14 0.55 -26.58
CA LEU A 262 -15.96 1.41 -26.60
C LEU A 262 -16.34 2.91 -26.52
N GLY A 263 -17.33 3.34 -27.29
CA GLY A 263 -17.83 4.71 -27.24
C GLY A 263 -18.41 5.07 -25.87
N ILE A 264 -19.21 4.18 -25.25
CA ILE A 264 -19.77 4.39 -23.91
C ILE A 264 -18.64 4.52 -22.87
N ALA A 265 -17.62 3.66 -22.93
CA ALA A 265 -16.48 3.74 -22.02
C ALA A 265 -15.75 5.09 -22.13
N VAL A 266 -15.53 5.58 -23.34
CA VAL A 266 -14.92 6.91 -23.57
C VAL A 266 -15.80 8.02 -22.98
N TRP A 267 -17.12 8.00 -23.23
CA TRP A 267 -18.02 9.02 -22.69
C TRP A 267 -18.11 8.99 -21.17
N ILE A 268 -18.13 7.81 -20.57
CA ILE A 268 -18.08 7.67 -19.09
C ILE A 268 -16.78 8.26 -18.56
N SER A 269 -15.64 7.95 -19.17
CA SER A 269 -14.33 8.44 -18.74
C SER A 269 -14.23 9.96 -18.80
N LEU A 270 -14.64 10.55 -19.93
CA LEU A 270 -14.62 12.02 -20.10
C LEU A 270 -15.65 12.69 -19.19
N GLY A 271 -16.84 12.12 -19.03
CA GLY A 271 -17.85 12.62 -18.11
C GLY A 271 -17.39 12.63 -16.65
N LEU A 272 -16.67 11.59 -16.23
CA LEU A 272 -16.05 11.55 -14.91
C LEU A 272 -14.97 12.62 -14.74
N LEU A 273 -14.15 12.89 -15.77
CA LEU A 273 -13.17 13.99 -15.72
C LEU A 273 -13.84 15.36 -15.53
N VAL A 274 -14.94 15.60 -16.24
CA VAL A 274 -15.72 16.86 -16.11
C VAL A 274 -16.30 16.98 -14.69
N LEU A 275 -16.76 15.87 -14.09
CA LEU A 275 -17.24 15.89 -12.70
C LEU A 275 -16.10 16.12 -11.71
N ILE A 276 -14.95 15.52 -11.94
CA ILE A 276 -13.76 15.70 -11.11
C ILE A 276 -13.23 17.13 -11.18
N GLU A 277 -13.35 17.80 -12.33
CA GLU A 277 -12.97 19.21 -12.50
C GLU A 277 -13.62 20.13 -11.45
N GLN A 278 -14.83 19.82 -11.01
CA GLN A 278 -15.50 20.60 -9.96
C GLN A 278 -14.75 20.57 -8.62
N VAL A 279 -14.03 19.49 -8.32
CA VAL A 279 -13.18 19.41 -7.13
C VAL A 279 -11.97 20.33 -7.28
N PHE A 280 -11.34 20.33 -8.45
CA PHE A 280 -10.18 21.16 -8.75
C PHE A 280 -10.52 22.66 -8.74
N ALA A 281 -11.73 23.01 -9.10
CA ALA A 281 -12.20 24.40 -9.06
C ALA A 281 -12.34 24.96 -7.63
N VAL A 282 -12.44 24.08 -6.61
CA VAL A 282 -12.66 24.48 -5.22
C VAL A 282 -11.41 24.28 -4.36
N ASP A 283 -10.57 23.27 -4.69
CA ASP A 283 -9.39 22.88 -3.91
C ASP A 283 -8.12 23.28 -4.67
N GLU A 284 -7.49 24.37 -4.25
CA GLU A 284 -6.29 24.95 -4.84
C GLU A 284 -5.05 24.03 -4.73
N THR A 285 -5.11 22.95 -3.97
CA THR A 285 -4.00 21.99 -3.87
C THR A 285 -3.81 21.15 -5.12
N TYR A 286 -4.82 21.15 -6.01
CA TYR A 286 -4.79 20.42 -7.27
C TYR A 286 -4.44 21.34 -8.46
N ASP A 287 -3.47 20.92 -9.29
CA ASP A 287 -3.16 21.58 -10.55
C ASP A 287 -4.06 21.02 -11.67
N PHE A 288 -4.76 21.91 -12.39
CA PHE A 288 -5.59 21.55 -13.55
C PHE A 288 -4.84 20.76 -14.64
N LYS A 289 -3.50 20.84 -14.68
CA LYS A 289 -2.68 19.99 -15.56
C LYS A 289 -2.99 18.50 -15.37
N ALA A 290 -3.32 18.07 -14.16
CA ALA A 290 -3.67 16.67 -13.88
C ALA A 290 -4.90 16.22 -14.69
N ILE A 291 -5.91 17.08 -14.84
CA ILE A 291 -7.13 16.79 -15.62
C ILE A 291 -6.80 16.73 -17.12
N TYR A 292 -6.09 17.73 -17.63
CA TYR A 292 -5.77 17.78 -19.06
C TYR A 292 -4.84 16.65 -19.49
N LEU A 293 -3.82 16.33 -18.68
CA LEU A 293 -2.95 15.19 -18.92
C LEU A 293 -3.72 13.87 -18.87
N SER A 294 -4.56 13.68 -17.85
CA SER A 294 -5.40 12.48 -17.74
C SER A 294 -6.31 12.33 -18.96
N GLY A 295 -6.96 13.41 -19.39
CA GLY A 295 -7.80 13.44 -20.59
C GLY A 295 -7.03 13.09 -21.86
N ALA A 296 -5.84 13.65 -22.04
CA ALA A 296 -4.99 13.37 -23.18
C ALA A 296 -4.58 11.87 -23.22
N PHE A 297 -4.11 11.30 -22.10
CA PHE A 297 -3.77 9.88 -22.03
C PHE A 297 -4.99 8.97 -22.23
N ILE A 298 -6.15 9.31 -21.66
CA ILE A 298 -7.41 8.56 -21.88
C ILE A 298 -7.74 8.53 -23.38
N LEU A 299 -7.66 9.66 -24.08
CA LEU A 299 -7.94 9.73 -25.51
C LEU A 299 -6.93 8.92 -26.34
N VAL A 300 -5.64 8.95 -25.99
CA VAL A 300 -4.60 8.15 -26.65
C VAL A 300 -4.87 6.66 -26.45
N TYR A 301 -5.15 6.19 -25.23
CA TYR A 301 -5.50 4.79 -24.98
C TYR A 301 -6.78 4.38 -25.70
N ALA A 302 -7.81 5.24 -25.68
CA ALA A 302 -9.05 4.99 -26.41
C ALA A 302 -8.78 4.85 -27.92
N GLY A 303 -7.96 5.72 -28.49
CA GLY A 303 -7.53 5.63 -29.88
C GLY A 303 -6.84 4.31 -30.21
N LEU A 304 -5.87 3.90 -29.39
CA LEU A 304 -5.18 2.61 -29.55
C LEU A 304 -6.13 1.41 -29.44
N MET A 305 -7.05 1.44 -28.48
CA MET A 305 -8.05 0.38 -28.29
C MET A 305 -9.01 0.30 -29.51
N ILE A 306 -9.50 1.45 -30.02
CA ILE A 306 -10.39 1.53 -31.17
C ILE A 306 -9.68 1.04 -32.44
N VAL A 307 -8.45 1.50 -32.67
CA VAL A 307 -7.65 1.06 -33.82
C VAL A 307 -7.43 -0.44 -33.76
N TYR A 308 -6.99 -0.97 -32.62
CA TYR A 308 -6.80 -2.42 -32.45
C TYR A 308 -8.09 -3.20 -32.64
N ASN A 309 -9.22 -2.70 -32.11
CA ASN A 309 -10.53 -3.38 -32.24
C ASN A 309 -11.02 -3.42 -33.70
N LYS A 310 -10.90 -2.30 -34.45
CA LYS A 310 -11.48 -2.14 -35.81
C LYS A 310 -10.57 -2.55 -36.95
N THR A 311 -9.27 -2.62 -36.71
CA THR A 311 -8.30 -2.88 -37.78
C THR A 311 -7.63 -4.25 -37.63
N ASN A 312 -6.91 -4.67 -38.64
CA ASN A 312 -6.11 -5.90 -38.64
C ASN A 312 -4.70 -5.66 -38.02
N TRP A 313 -4.51 -4.61 -37.25
CA TRP A 313 -3.26 -4.39 -36.56
C TRP A 313 -2.93 -5.58 -35.65
N LYS A 314 -1.67 -6.00 -35.74
CA LYS A 314 -1.19 -7.11 -34.90
C LYS A 314 -1.09 -6.64 -33.45
N LEU A 315 -1.53 -7.48 -32.52
CA LEU A 315 -1.43 -7.21 -31.09
C LEU A 315 -0.05 -6.71 -30.63
N PRO A 316 1.10 -7.27 -31.09
CA PRO A 316 2.40 -6.81 -30.66
C PRO A 316 2.69 -5.34 -31.00
N VAL A 317 2.22 -4.83 -32.15
CA VAL A 317 2.43 -3.43 -32.54
C VAL A 317 1.63 -2.48 -31.67
N THR A 318 0.34 -2.76 -31.51
CA THR A 318 -0.53 -1.92 -30.67
C THR A 318 -0.10 -1.96 -29.20
N ALA A 319 0.28 -3.14 -28.70
CA ALA A 319 0.75 -3.31 -27.34
C ALA A 319 2.11 -2.61 -27.12
N PHE A 320 3.00 -2.59 -28.11
CA PHE A 320 4.26 -1.85 -28.04
C PHE A 320 4.02 -0.33 -27.96
N LEU A 321 3.11 0.20 -28.77
CA LEU A 321 2.71 1.61 -28.69
C LEU A 321 2.08 1.94 -27.34
N ALA A 322 1.17 1.11 -26.85
CA ALA A 322 0.58 1.28 -25.53
C ALA A 322 1.63 1.20 -24.41
N PHE A 323 2.67 0.38 -24.57
CA PHE A 323 3.78 0.29 -23.64
C PHE A 323 4.62 1.57 -23.59
N ILE A 324 4.90 2.18 -24.75
CA ILE A 324 5.57 3.50 -24.81
C ILE A 324 4.74 4.56 -24.10
N VAL A 325 3.43 4.62 -24.39
CA VAL A 325 2.51 5.57 -23.74
C VAL A 325 2.49 5.36 -22.23
N CYS A 326 2.45 4.10 -21.77
CA CYS A 326 2.50 3.75 -20.35
C CYS A 326 3.81 4.21 -19.70
N ILE A 327 4.97 4.01 -20.35
CA ILE A 327 6.25 4.49 -19.81
C ILE A 327 6.23 6.01 -19.67
N ILE A 328 5.75 6.74 -20.68
CA ILE A 328 5.67 8.20 -20.63
C ILE A 328 4.75 8.64 -19.48
N GLU A 329 3.56 8.03 -19.37
CA GLU A 329 2.60 8.30 -18.31
C GLU A 329 3.20 8.05 -16.92
N CYS A 330 3.77 6.87 -16.71
CA CYS A 330 4.41 6.51 -15.44
C CYS A 330 5.58 7.43 -15.09
N THR A 331 6.40 7.81 -16.09
CA THR A 331 7.53 8.72 -15.86
C THR A 331 7.05 10.10 -15.43
N ILE A 332 6.05 10.68 -16.12
CA ILE A 332 5.46 11.97 -15.75
C ILE A 332 4.89 11.91 -14.34
N ASN A 333 4.16 10.83 -14.01
CA ASN A 333 3.57 10.71 -12.67
C ASN A 333 4.65 10.58 -11.59
N MET A 334 5.66 9.75 -11.79
CA MET A 334 6.71 9.51 -10.80
C MET A 334 7.64 10.69 -10.60
N ASP A 335 7.95 11.44 -11.68
CA ASP A 335 8.76 12.66 -11.62
C ASP A 335 8.08 13.72 -10.74
N SER A 336 6.78 13.88 -10.90
CA SER A 336 6.00 14.92 -10.18
C SER A 336 5.52 14.50 -8.78
N THR A 337 5.36 13.20 -8.51
CA THR A 337 4.67 12.75 -7.29
C THR A 337 5.45 11.78 -6.42
N GLY A 338 6.47 11.11 -6.93
CA GLY A 338 6.92 9.90 -6.28
C GLY A 338 8.37 9.82 -5.83
N ILE A 339 9.30 10.58 -6.41
CA ILE A 339 10.71 10.33 -6.13
C ILE A 339 11.37 11.58 -5.56
N GLY A 340 11.20 11.78 -4.25
CA GLY A 340 12.06 12.69 -3.49
C GLY A 340 13.41 12.01 -3.24
N THR A 341 14.50 12.62 -3.73
CA THR A 341 15.85 12.13 -3.45
C THR A 341 16.60 13.11 -2.56
N THR A 342 17.45 12.58 -1.69
CA THR A 342 18.38 13.37 -0.89
C THR A 342 19.79 13.18 -1.45
N ASN A 343 20.56 14.26 -1.54
CA ASN A 343 21.96 14.17 -1.92
C ASN A 343 22.71 13.31 -0.89
N ARG A 344 23.51 12.36 -1.36
CA ARG A 344 24.29 11.46 -0.51
C ARG A 344 25.20 12.19 0.45
N THR A 345 25.82 13.26 0.01
CA THR A 345 26.71 14.09 0.87
C THR A 345 25.93 14.70 2.02
N SER A 346 24.76 15.25 1.75
CA SER A 346 23.88 15.79 2.80
C SER A 346 23.33 14.70 3.72
N TYR A 347 23.05 13.52 3.17
CA TYR A 347 22.56 12.38 3.95
C TYR A 347 23.61 11.81 4.89
N LEU A 348 24.90 11.80 4.48
CA LEU A 348 26.02 11.30 5.26
C LEU A 348 26.76 12.41 6.01
N LEU A 349 26.21 13.64 6.05
CA LEU A 349 26.82 14.74 6.79
C LEU A 349 27.07 14.31 8.24
N ASP A 350 28.27 14.58 8.75
CA ASP A 350 28.75 14.23 10.09
C ASP A 350 28.80 12.72 10.43
N TYR A 351 28.40 11.83 9.51
CA TYR A 351 28.35 10.39 9.81
C TYR A 351 29.69 9.82 10.22
N ASP A 352 30.75 10.08 9.45
CA ASP A 352 32.09 9.52 9.70
C ASP A 352 32.72 10.13 10.95
N ALA A 353 32.54 11.44 11.20
CA ALA A 353 33.01 12.11 12.38
C ALA A 353 32.36 11.56 13.67
N VAL A 354 31.03 11.45 13.69
CA VAL A 354 30.30 10.88 14.84
C VAL A 354 30.68 9.42 15.05
N LYS A 355 30.80 8.64 13.97
CA LYS A 355 31.23 7.24 14.06
C LYS A 355 32.63 7.09 14.64
N SER A 356 33.57 7.94 14.25
CA SER A 356 34.94 7.94 14.80
C SER A 356 34.93 8.22 16.30
N VAL A 357 34.21 9.28 16.74
CA VAL A 357 34.09 9.63 18.16
C VAL A 357 33.43 8.51 18.97
N THR A 358 32.33 7.96 18.47
CA THR A 358 31.65 6.88 19.18
C THR A 358 32.48 5.60 19.26
N GLN A 359 33.32 5.32 18.25
CA GLN A 359 34.25 4.20 18.29
C GLN A 359 35.36 4.42 19.31
N THR A 360 35.98 5.62 19.35
CA THR A 360 37.01 5.95 20.34
C THR A 360 36.48 5.75 21.77
N VAL A 361 35.29 6.30 22.06
CA VAL A 361 34.69 6.11 23.39
C VAL A 361 34.47 4.65 23.73
N ARG A 362 34.04 3.84 22.76
CA ARG A 362 33.79 2.41 22.94
C ARG A 362 35.09 1.63 23.21
N ASP A 363 36.18 2.02 22.57
CA ASP A 363 37.47 1.36 22.73
C ASP A 363 38.12 1.70 24.08
N GLU A 364 37.84 2.90 24.61
CA GLU A 364 38.39 3.40 25.88
C GLU A 364 37.54 3.07 27.12
N ASP A 365 36.20 2.97 26.95
CA ASP A 365 35.26 2.73 28.05
C ASP A 365 34.43 1.49 27.85
N THR A 366 34.67 0.45 28.60
CA THR A 366 33.95 -0.80 28.62
C THR A 366 32.81 -0.85 29.64
N SER A 367 32.59 0.24 30.41
CA SER A 367 31.49 0.34 31.37
C SER A 367 30.14 0.51 30.67
N PHE A 368 29.06 0.36 31.42
CA PHE A 368 27.73 0.69 30.89
C PHE A 368 27.54 2.20 30.87
N TYR A 369 27.29 2.78 29.70
CA TYR A 369 26.96 4.19 29.50
C TYR A 369 25.99 4.40 28.37
N ARG A 370 25.38 5.58 28.33
CA ARG A 370 24.66 6.11 27.18
C ARG A 370 25.29 7.41 26.72
N MET A 371 25.03 7.71 25.45
CA MET A 371 25.51 8.93 24.81
C MET A 371 24.34 9.78 24.34
N ASP A 372 24.51 11.11 24.34
CA ASP A 372 23.56 12.05 23.79
C ASP A 372 24.24 12.93 22.74
N LYS A 373 23.64 13.07 21.55
CA LYS A 373 24.13 13.93 20.47
C LYS A 373 23.27 15.18 20.39
N LYS A 374 23.88 16.35 20.65
CA LYS A 374 23.19 17.64 20.78
C LYS A 374 22.93 18.36 19.46
N PHE A 375 23.38 17.85 18.30
CA PHE A 375 23.27 18.53 17.02
C PHE A 375 22.79 17.58 15.93
N GLY A 376 22.14 18.14 14.89
CA GLY A 376 21.87 17.45 13.63
C GLY A 376 21.20 16.08 13.75
N ALA A 377 20.29 15.90 14.73
CA ALA A 377 19.53 14.67 14.86
C ALA A 377 18.63 14.45 13.62
N ARG A 378 18.78 13.32 12.95
CA ARG A 378 17.96 12.98 11.79
C ARG A 378 16.65 12.33 12.19
N SER A 379 16.69 11.56 13.26
CA SER A 379 15.53 10.89 13.81
C SER A 379 15.72 10.61 15.31
N LYS A 380 14.69 10.14 15.98
CA LYS A 380 14.81 9.65 17.36
C LYS A 380 15.70 8.40 17.47
N ASN A 381 16.02 7.74 16.36
CA ASN A 381 16.85 6.55 16.30
C ASN A 381 18.30 6.84 15.87
N ASP A 382 18.79 8.04 16.07
CA ASP A 382 20.18 8.44 15.74
C ASP A 382 21.23 7.52 16.40
N GLY A 383 20.96 7.01 17.60
CA GLY A 383 21.83 6.03 18.26
C GLY A 383 22.01 4.76 17.43
N ALA A 384 20.96 4.26 16.80
CA ALA A 384 21.04 3.11 15.90
C ALA A 384 21.81 3.45 14.61
N TRP A 385 21.60 4.66 14.07
CA TRP A 385 22.29 5.13 12.86
C TRP A 385 23.81 5.23 13.05
N HIS A 386 24.23 5.80 14.18
CA HIS A 386 25.64 6.02 14.49
C HIS A 386 26.26 4.93 15.38
N ASN A 387 25.51 3.87 15.69
CA ASN A 387 25.93 2.75 16.53
C ASN A 387 26.42 3.13 17.94
N TYR A 388 25.62 3.91 18.67
CA TYR A 388 25.85 4.20 20.09
C TYR A 388 24.59 3.98 20.93
N HIS A 389 24.74 3.74 22.22
CA HIS A 389 23.62 3.58 23.13
C HIS A 389 22.95 4.92 23.41
N SER A 390 21.79 5.17 22.79
CA SER A 390 20.99 6.38 22.99
C SER A 390 19.81 6.11 23.93
N ILE A 391 19.16 7.19 24.37
CA ILE A 391 17.92 7.13 25.14
C ILE A 391 16.72 7.34 24.22
N SER A 392 16.84 8.29 23.29
CA SER A 392 15.78 8.61 22.35
C SER A 392 15.43 7.42 21.45
N THR A 393 14.14 7.22 21.18
CA THR A 393 13.68 6.17 20.29
C THR A 393 12.39 6.54 19.59
N PHE A 394 12.20 5.96 18.41
CA PHE A 394 10.93 5.85 17.69
C PHE A 394 10.70 4.38 17.36
N SER A 395 9.58 3.84 17.81
CA SER A 395 9.16 2.46 17.51
C SER A 395 7.65 2.33 17.58
N SER A 396 7.04 1.57 16.67
CA SER A 396 5.61 1.25 16.72
C SER A 396 5.21 0.50 18.00
N THR A 397 6.16 -0.15 18.66
CA THR A 397 6.01 -0.90 19.91
C THR A 397 6.76 -0.23 21.07
N SER A 398 6.86 1.10 21.05
CA SER A 398 7.47 1.86 22.12
C SER A 398 6.71 1.66 23.44
N SER A 399 7.47 1.48 24.54
CA SER A 399 6.89 1.29 25.88
C SER A 399 6.05 2.48 26.33
N ALA A 400 4.79 2.25 26.65
CA ALA A 400 3.88 3.27 27.16
C ALA A 400 4.42 3.90 28.47
N GLY A 401 4.96 3.08 29.37
CA GLY A 401 5.53 3.56 30.64
C GLY A 401 6.74 4.46 30.46
N MET A 402 7.61 4.17 29.47
CA MET A 402 8.74 5.05 29.15
C MET A 402 8.27 6.37 28.54
N SER A 403 7.31 6.34 27.63
CA SER A 403 6.74 7.56 27.05
C SER A 403 6.09 8.44 28.13
N GLU A 404 5.33 7.83 29.05
CA GLU A 404 4.71 8.53 30.19
C GLU A 404 5.77 9.14 31.14
N LEU A 405 6.83 8.38 31.46
CA LEU A 405 7.94 8.87 32.27
C LEU A 405 8.60 10.10 31.63
N PHE A 406 8.88 10.05 30.33
CA PHE A 406 9.46 11.17 29.61
C PHE A 406 8.55 12.39 29.65
N GLY A 407 7.24 12.22 29.48
CA GLY A 407 6.26 13.29 29.63
C GLY A 407 6.24 13.92 31.02
N LYS A 408 6.29 13.10 32.07
CA LYS A 408 6.35 13.59 33.47
C LYS A 408 7.64 14.33 33.79
N LEU A 409 8.75 13.98 33.12
CA LEU A 409 10.02 14.67 33.24
C LEU A 409 10.12 15.94 32.37
N GLY A 410 9.09 16.25 31.57
CA GLY A 410 9.05 17.41 30.70
C GLY A 410 9.80 17.22 29.36
N PHE A 411 10.15 15.98 29.00
CA PHE A 411 10.79 15.68 27.72
C PHE A 411 9.77 15.48 26.62
N GLU A 412 10.24 15.52 25.37
CA GLU A 412 9.42 15.20 24.20
C GLU A 412 8.96 13.75 24.24
N HIS A 413 7.65 13.54 24.07
CA HIS A 413 7.03 12.21 24.09
C HIS A 413 5.80 12.14 23.19
N SER A 414 5.52 10.95 22.71
CA SER A 414 4.30 10.59 21.97
C SER A 414 3.98 9.11 22.15
N MET A 415 2.90 8.60 21.54
CA MET A 415 2.53 7.18 21.64
C MET A 415 3.64 6.23 21.19
N ASN A 416 4.45 6.62 20.21
CA ASN A 416 5.45 5.76 19.55
C ASN A 416 6.87 6.33 19.56
N ALA A 417 7.10 7.42 20.29
CA ALA A 417 8.41 8.05 20.35
C ALA A 417 8.61 8.82 21.65
N TYR A 418 9.84 8.87 22.11
CA TYR A 418 10.30 9.82 23.14
C TYR A 418 11.71 10.30 22.81
N GLY A 419 12.01 11.52 23.22
CA GLY A 419 13.27 12.19 22.92
C GLY A 419 13.91 12.80 24.15
N TYR A 420 15.22 12.60 24.30
CA TYR A 420 16.02 13.22 25.34
C TYR A 420 16.57 14.54 24.80
N ASN A 421 15.91 15.65 25.10
CA ASN A 421 16.18 16.95 24.49
C ASN A 421 16.63 18.01 25.51
N GLY A 422 17.16 17.65 26.56
CA GLY A 422 17.60 18.60 27.56
C GLY A 422 17.95 17.84 28.82
N SER A 423 18.92 18.29 29.50
CA SER A 423 19.45 17.52 30.58
C SER A 423 19.79 18.36 31.79
N THR A 424 19.58 17.77 32.95
CA THR A 424 20.18 18.16 34.20
C THR A 424 21.13 17.07 34.64
N LEU A 425 22.08 17.36 35.48
CA LEU A 425 22.99 16.35 36.04
C LEU A 425 22.22 15.18 36.71
N VAL A 426 21.05 15.49 37.26
CA VAL A 426 20.15 14.45 37.85
C VAL A 426 19.62 13.52 36.79
N THR A 427 19.11 14.04 35.68
CA THR A 427 18.55 13.19 34.59
C THR A 427 19.66 12.47 33.83
N GLU A 428 20.82 13.06 33.67
CA GLU A 428 22.01 12.41 33.10
C GLU A 428 22.42 11.20 33.94
N SER A 429 22.50 11.37 35.26
CA SER A 429 22.77 10.29 36.21
C SER A 429 21.69 9.21 36.19
N LEU A 430 20.40 9.61 36.20
CA LEU A 430 19.27 8.69 36.16
C LEU A 430 19.29 7.79 34.90
N PHE A 431 19.62 8.37 33.75
CA PHE A 431 19.67 7.66 32.47
C PHE A 431 21.06 7.15 32.10
N SER A 432 22.04 7.28 32.95
CA SER A 432 23.43 6.86 32.70
C SER A 432 24.03 7.52 31.44
N VAL A 433 23.70 8.78 31.20
CA VAL A 433 24.31 9.57 30.12
C VAL A 433 25.70 10.08 30.61
N LYS A 434 26.73 9.46 30.08
CA LYS A 434 28.12 9.75 30.48
C LYS A 434 28.83 10.66 29.48
N TYR A 435 28.46 10.57 28.21
CA TYR A 435 29.09 11.30 27.13
C TYR A 435 28.08 12.12 26.34
N THR A 436 28.49 13.33 25.98
CA THR A 436 27.72 14.23 25.10
C THR A 436 28.55 14.56 23.87
N ILE A 437 27.96 14.31 22.67
CA ILE A 437 28.59 14.67 21.40
C ILE A 437 28.11 16.07 21.02
N THR A 438 29.03 17.01 20.90
CA THR A 438 28.77 18.39 20.45
C THR A 438 29.56 18.68 19.17
N ASN A 439 29.18 19.74 18.45
CA ASN A 439 29.94 20.28 17.31
C ASN A 439 31.23 20.92 17.81
#